data_86a198eae5c4395f05b79df029987582
#
_entry.id   86a198eae5c4395f05b79df029987582
#
_cell.length_a   1.000
_cell.length_b   1.000
_cell.length_c   1.000
_cell.angle_alpha   90.00
_cell.angle_beta   90.00
_cell.angle_gamma   90.00
#
_symmetry.space_group_name_H-M   'P 1'
#
loop_
_entity.id
_entity.type
_entity.pdbx_description
1 polymer ?
#
loop_
_entity_poly.entity_id
_entity_poly.type
_entity_poly.pdbx_seq_one_letter_code
_entity_poly.pdbx_strand_id
1 'polypeptide(L)'
;MIYVINKLHAARDFPRESRLFANEIVQGAPRIKSILETDLRHLVKEKTQILSKWIKQGRLAKIDPYHLIFSIWSLTQHYADFDVQVQAVTGQATSFDEAEVFLNHLYRRMLTP
;
A
#
# COMPACT_ATOMS: atom_id res chain seq x y z
N MET A 1 -6.83 -4.65 -8.24
CA MET A 1 -5.48 -5.22 -8.46
C MET A 1 -4.50 -4.26 -9.10
N ILE A 2 -4.93 -3.48 -10.10
CA ILE A 2 -4.07 -2.48 -10.73
C ILE A 2 -3.48 -1.49 -9.70
N TYR A 3 -4.30 -1.06 -8.75
CA TYR A 3 -3.85 -0.14 -7.71
C TYR A 3 -2.70 -0.73 -6.86
N VAL A 4 -2.84 -2.00 -6.44
CA VAL A 4 -1.81 -2.70 -5.66
C VAL A 4 -0.51 -2.79 -6.45
N ILE A 5 -0.58 -3.22 -7.72
CA ILE A 5 0.58 -3.37 -8.59
C ILE A 5 1.25 -2.01 -8.84
N ASN A 6 0.47 -0.97 -9.10
CA ASN A 6 1.02 0.37 -9.30
C ASN A 6 1.75 0.88 -8.06
N LYS A 7 1.21 0.62 -6.86
CA LYS A 7 1.86 0.99 -5.61
C LYS A 7 3.18 0.23 -5.42
N LEU A 8 3.19 -1.06 -5.74
CA LEU A 8 4.40 -1.87 -5.66
C LEU A 8 5.47 -1.37 -6.65
N HIS A 9 5.07 -1.08 -7.88
CA HIS A 9 6.00 -0.55 -8.88
C HIS A 9 6.55 0.82 -8.50
N ALA A 10 5.74 1.68 -7.88
CA ALA A 10 6.22 2.96 -7.36
C ALA A 10 7.29 2.76 -6.28
N ALA A 11 7.10 1.79 -5.38
CA ALA A 11 8.10 1.46 -4.36
C ALA A 11 9.40 0.92 -5.00
N ARG A 12 9.26 0.10 -6.05
CA ARG A 12 10.41 -0.44 -6.80
C ARG A 12 11.19 0.66 -7.48
N ASP A 13 10.49 1.56 -8.18
CA ASP A 13 11.11 2.56 -9.05
C ASP A 13 11.56 3.82 -8.27
N PHE A 14 10.91 4.10 -7.13
CA PHE A 14 11.20 5.28 -6.30
C PHE A 14 11.41 4.91 -4.82
N PRO A 15 12.36 3.99 -4.53
CA PRO A 15 12.54 3.51 -3.14
C PRO A 15 13.04 4.59 -2.20
N ARG A 16 13.85 5.52 -2.70
CA ARG A 16 14.38 6.62 -1.90
C ARG A 16 13.26 7.56 -1.46
N GLU A 17 12.36 7.91 -2.38
CA GLU A 17 11.22 8.78 -2.12
C GLU A 17 10.25 8.11 -1.15
N SER A 18 10.04 6.81 -1.28
CA SER A 18 9.23 6.03 -0.34
C SER A 18 9.79 6.13 1.08
N ARG A 19 11.10 5.91 1.25
CA ARG A 19 11.76 5.99 2.56
C ARG A 19 11.73 7.41 3.15
N LEU A 20 11.91 8.43 2.33
CA LEU A 20 11.82 9.82 2.78
C LEU A 20 10.43 10.14 3.32
N PHE A 21 9.40 9.71 2.61
CA PHE A 21 8.02 9.88 3.05
C PHE A 21 7.76 9.13 4.36
N ALA A 22 8.19 7.87 4.44
CA ALA A 22 8.03 7.06 5.65
C ALA A 22 8.71 7.70 6.86
N ASN A 23 9.92 8.23 6.69
CA ASN A 23 10.64 8.92 7.75
C ASN A 23 9.91 10.17 8.23
N GLU A 24 9.34 10.95 7.31
CA GLU A 24 8.53 12.13 7.64
C GLU A 24 7.33 11.74 8.51
N ILE A 25 6.61 10.68 8.10
CA ILE A 25 5.43 10.19 8.82
C ILE A 25 5.80 9.71 10.23
N VAL A 26 6.87 8.91 10.35
CA VAL A 26 7.30 8.37 11.64
C VAL A 26 7.69 9.47 12.62
N GLN A 27 8.19 10.60 12.12
CA GLN A 27 8.52 11.77 12.93
C GLN A 27 7.31 12.62 13.30
N GLY A 28 6.10 12.23 12.92
CA GLY A 28 4.88 12.97 13.22
C GLY A 28 4.44 13.91 12.09
N ALA A 29 5.01 13.75 10.90
CA ALA A 29 4.72 14.54 9.72
C ALA A 29 4.86 16.05 9.93
N PRO A 30 5.99 16.55 10.48
CA PRO A 30 6.11 17.96 10.87
C PRO A 30 5.97 18.93 9.69
N ARG A 31 6.25 18.49 8.46
CA ARG A 31 6.20 19.34 7.28
C ARG A 31 4.93 19.18 6.45
N ILE A 32 4.36 17.96 6.41
CA ILE A 32 3.28 17.64 5.47
C ILE A 32 1.96 17.28 6.15
N LYS A 33 1.85 17.42 7.47
CA LYS A 33 0.66 17.01 8.21
C LYS A 33 -0.61 17.68 7.68
N SER A 34 -0.56 18.95 7.35
CA SER A 34 -1.72 19.68 6.82
C SER A 34 -2.18 19.12 5.48
N ILE A 35 -1.25 18.70 4.61
CA ILE A 35 -1.56 18.08 3.33
C ILE A 35 -2.23 16.72 3.56
N LEU A 36 -1.75 15.95 4.53
CA LEU A 36 -2.34 14.66 4.89
C LEU A 36 -3.78 14.83 5.39
N GLU A 37 -4.01 15.84 6.22
CA GLU A 37 -5.32 16.09 6.83
C GLU A 37 -6.34 16.67 5.84
N THR A 38 -5.90 17.23 4.72
CA THR A 38 -6.77 17.80 3.71
C THR A 38 -6.83 16.94 2.46
N ASP A 39 -5.82 17.02 1.62
CA ASP A 39 -5.82 16.40 0.29
C ASP A 39 -5.85 14.88 0.35
N LEU A 40 -4.99 14.28 1.16
CA LEU A 40 -4.93 12.82 1.26
C LEU A 40 -6.18 12.26 1.96
N ARG A 41 -6.65 12.90 3.02
CA ARG A 41 -7.89 12.51 3.71
C ARG A 41 -9.06 12.49 2.75
N HIS A 42 -9.21 13.53 1.93
CA HIS A 42 -10.29 13.62 0.95
C HIS A 42 -10.19 12.53 -0.12
N LEU A 43 -9.00 12.32 -0.66
CA LEU A 43 -8.76 11.28 -1.68
C LEU A 43 -9.09 9.89 -1.15
N VAL A 44 -8.64 9.56 0.06
CA VAL A 44 -8.90 8.25 0.66
C VAL A 44 -10.39 8.07 0.94
N LYS A 45 -11.06 9.13 1.41
CA LYS A 45 -12.52 9.08 1.63
C LYS A 45 -13.26 8.75 0.35
N GLU A 46 -12.91 9.36 -0.77
CA GLU A 46 -13.52 9.05 -2.06
C GLU A 46 -13.30 7.58 -2.45
N LYS A 47 -12.10 7.08 -2.27
CA LYS A 47 -11.76 5.68 -2.59
C LYS A 47 -12.53 4.70 -1.71
N THR A 48 -12.68 5.00 -0.42
CA THR A 48 -13.45 4.14 0.49
C THR A 48 -14.92 4.08 0.09
N GLN A 49 -15.48 5.17 -0.40
CA GLN A 49 -16.87 5.19 -0.88
C GLN A 49 -17.06 4.28 -2.10
N ILE A 50 -16.11 4.30 -3.03
CA ILE A 50 -16.13 3.42 -4.21
C ILE A 50 -16.03 1.95 -3.78
N LEU A 51 -15.12 1.63 -2.88
CA LEU A 51 -14.94 0.27 -2.36
C LEU A 51 -16.19 -0.21 -1.63
N SER A 52 -16.80 0.63 -0.81
CA SER A 52 -18.05 0.30 -0.11
C SER A 52 -19.18 -0.01 -1.09
N LYS A 53 -19.26 0.74 -2.19
CA LYS A 53 -20.25 0.49 -3.25
C LYS A 53 -20.04 -0.89 -3.88
N TRP A 54 -18.80 -1.25 -4.20
CA TRP A 54 -18.49 -2.54 -4.79
C TRP A 54 -18.78 -3.70 -3.84
N ILE A 55 -18.52 -3.51 -2.54
CA ILE A 55 -18.87 -4.51 -1.51
C ILE A 55 -20.38 -4.72 -1.47
N LYS A 56 -21.16 -3.64 -1.45
CA LYS A 56 -22.63 -3.73 -1.46
C LYS A 56 -23.18 -4.42 -2.71
N GLN A 57 -22.50 -4.25 -3.84
CA GLN A 57 -22.90 -4.88 -5.10
C GLN A 57 -22.45 -6.35 -5.20
N GLY A 58 -21.78 -6.87 -4.18
CA GLY A 58 -21.26 -8.25 -4.21
C GLY A 58 -20.06 -8.46 -5.10
N ARG A 59 -19.39 -7.38 -5.54
CA ARG A 59 -18.22 -7.45 -6.41
C ARG A 59 -16.92 -7.70 -5.65
N LEU A 60 -16.89 -7.32 -4.37
CA LEU A 60 -15.78 -7.55 -3.47
C LEU A 60 -16.29 -8.19 -2.18
N ALA A 61 -15.44 -9.01 -1.57
CA ALA A 61 -15.70 -9.57 -0.24
C ALA A 61 -15.86 -8.44 0.77
N LYS A 62 -16.62 -8.70 1.83
CA LYS A 62 -16.82 -7.74 2.91
C LYS A 62 -15.50 -7.52 3.65
N ILE A 63 -15.02 -6.28 3.63
CA ILE A 63 -13.77 -5.88 4.29
C ILE A 63 -13.87 -4.39 4.63
N ASP A 64 -13.17 -3.95 5.67
CA ASP A 64 -13.09 -2.52 6.00
C ASP A 64 -12.28 -1.79 4.92
N PRO A 65 -12.88 -0.81 4.21
CA PRO A 65 -12.20 -0.13 3.11
C PRO A 65 -10.95 0.66 3.53
N TYR A 66 -10.96 1.30 4.71
CA TYR A 66 -9.79 2.04 5.21
C TYR A 66 -8.62 1.10 5.48
N HIS A 67 -8.88 0.02 6.20
CA HIS A 67 -7.83 -0.94 6.53
C HIS A 67 -7.33 -1.69 5.30
N LEU A 68 -8.17 -1.90 4.30
CA LEU A 68 -7.73 -2.43 3.01
C LEU A 68 -6.71 -1.49 2.36
N ILE A 69 -7.00 -0.19 2.29
CA ILE A 69 -6.09 0.80 1.72
C ILE A 69 -4.78 0.86 2.52
N PHE A 70 -4.86 0.88 3.85
CA PHE A 70 -3.66 0.90 4.69
C PHE A 70 -2.80 -0.34 4.48
N SER A 71 -3.41 -1.51 4.33
CA SER A 71 -2.68 -2.75 4.05
C SER A 71 -1.94 -2.68 2.71
N ILE A 72 -2.57 -2.09 1.70
CA ILE A 72 -1.93 -1.93 0.38
C ILE A 72 -0.70 -1.04 0.50
N TRP A 73 -0.79 0.08 1.21
CA TRP A 73 0.37 0.93 1.44
C TRP A 73 1.48 0.19 2.18
N SER A 74 1.14 -0.46 3.28
CA SER A 74 2.12 -1.18 4.13
C SER A 74 2.81 -2.30 3.39
N LEU A 75 2.04 -3.13 2.69
CA LEU A 75 2.59 -4.33 2.05
C LEU A 75 3.39 -3.99 0.80
N THR A 76 3.05 -2.91 0.09
CA THR A 76 3.81 -2.51 -1.11
C THR A 76 5.07 -1.73 -0.76
N GLN A 77 4.99 -0.81 0.19
CA GLN A 77 6.12 0.04 0.57
C GLN A 77 7.16 -0.70 1.41
N HIS A 78 6.78 -1.79 2.04
CA HIS A 78 7.67 -2.58 2.89
C HIS A 78 8.95 -2.97 2.17
N TYR A 79 8.84 -3.39 0.91
CA TYR A 79 9.99 -3.86 0.12
C TYR A 79 10.98 -2.75 -0.22
N ALA A 80 10.55 -1.49 -0.19
CA ALA A 80 11.43 -0.35 -0.35
C ALA A 80 11.92 0.18 1.00
N ASP A 81 10.99 0.40 1.95
CA ASP A 81 11.29 1.06 3.20
C ASP A 81 12.10 0.19 4.15
N PHE A 82 11.93 -1.13 4.05
CA PHE A 82 12.59 -2.13 4.87
C PHE A 82 13.42 -3.12 4.04
N ASP A 83 13.95 -2.67 2.92
CA ASP A 83 14.73 -3.51 2.01
C ASP A 83 15.95 -4.14 2.69
N VAL A 84 16.60 -3.40 3.59
CA VAL A 84 17.73 -3.90 4.37
C VAL A 84 17.32 -5.12 5.20
N GLN A 85 16.16 -5.06 5.86
CA GLN A 85 15.64 -6.17 6.64
C GLN A 85 15.30 -7.37 5.76
N VAL A 86 14.62 -7.13 4.63
CA VAL A 86 14.25 -8.19 3.70
C VAL A 86 15.48 -8.91 3.18
N GLN A 87 16.49 -8.17 2.75
CA GLN A 87 17.76 -8.73 2.26
C GLN A 87 18.52 -9.50 3.35
N ALA A 88 18.55 -8.95 4.56
CA ALA A 88 19.24 -9.61 5.67
C ALA A 88 18.58 -10.95 6.03
N VAL A 89 17.23 -10.99 6.02
CA VAL A 89 16.48 -12.19 6.40
C VAL A 89 16.55 -13.26 5.31
N THR A 90 16.40 -12.88 4.05
CA THR A 90 16.42 -13.84 2.93
C THR A 90 17.81 -14.22 2.46
N GLY A 91 18.83 -13.40 2.75
CA GLY A 91 20.18 -13.55 2.23
C GLY A 91 20.28 -13.18 0.75
N GLN A 92 19.28 -12.53 0.19
CA GLN A 92 19.22 -12.19 -1.23
C GLN A 92 18.79 -10.74 -1.43
N ALA A 93 19.04 -10.21 -2.62
CA ALA A 93 18.49 -8.89 -2.99
C ALA A 93 16.98 -8.93 -3.01
N THR A 94 16.34 -7.79 -2.71
CA THR A 94 14.88 -7.67 -2.73
C THR A 94 14.34 -7.95 -4.13
N SER A 95 13.40 -8.89 -4.23
CA SER A 95 12.77 -9.25 -5.50
C SER A 95 11.34 -8.67 -5.53
N PHE A 96 11.16 -7.63 -6.35
CA PHE A 96 9.83 -7.03 -6.56
C PHE A 96 8.95 -7.92 -7.44
N ASP A 97 9.53 -8.75 -8.31
CA ASP A 97 8.77 -9.69 -9.12
C ASP A 97 8.10 -10.76 -8.26
N GLU A 98 8.82 -11.31 -7.30
CA GLU A 98 8.26 -12.27 -6.34
C GLU A 98 7.21 -11.62 -5.46
N ALA A 99 7.45 -10.38 -5.01
CA ALA A 99 6.49 -9.63 -4.24
C ALA A 99 5.18 -9.39 -5.01
N GLU A 100 5.28 -9.09 -6.30
CA GLU A 100 4.12 -8.89 -7.16
C GLU A 100 3.27 -10.16 -7.25
N VAL A 101 3.89 -11.31 -7.46
CA VAL A 101 3.19 -12.60 -7.50
C VAL A 101 2.48 -12.87 -6.17
N PHE A 102 3.18 -12.66 -5.06
CA PHE A 102 2.64 -12.88 -3.73
C PHE A 102 1.45 -11.96 -3.44
N LEU A 103 1.59 -10.66 -3.69
CA LEU A 103 0.53 -9.69 -3.41
C LEU A 103 -0.69 -9.88 -4.32
N ASN A 104 -0.46 -10.21 -5.58
CA ASN A 104 -1.55 -10.53 -6.50
C ASN A 104 -2.37 -11.71 -5.97
N HIS A 105 -1.71 -12.77 -5.53
CA HIS A 105 -2.35 -13.93 -4.96
C HIS A 105 -3.10 -13.59 -3.67
N LEU A 106 -2.46 -12.86 -2.76
CA LEU A 106 -3.03 -12.46 -1.47
C LEU A 106 -4.32 -11.66 -1.65
N TYR A 107 -4.28 -10.60 -2.45
CA TYR A 107 -5.43 -9.72 -2.62
C TYR A 107 -6.55 -10.37 -3.41
N ARG A 108 -6.24 -11.22 -4.37
CA ARG A 108 -7.28 -12.01 -5.07
C ARG A 108 -8.04 -12.91 -4.11
N ARG A 109 -7.34 -13.61 -3.23
CA ARG A 109 -7.98 -14.48 -2.24
C ARG A 109 -8.81 -13.70 -1.25
N MET A 110 -8.27 -12.59 -0.75
CA MET A 110 -8.93 -11.79 0.27
C MET A 110 -10.16 -11.06 -0.27
N LEU A 111 -10.12 -10.59 -1.53
CA LEU A 111 -11.16 -9.73 -2.10
C LEU A 111 -12.21 -10.48 -2.92
N THR A 112 -12.01 -11.75 -3.24
CA THR A 112 -13.00 -12.57 -3.94
C THR A 112 -14.18 -12.86 -3.02
N PRO A 113 -15.41 -12.46 -3.42
CA PRO A 113 -16.60 -12.64 -2.58
C PRO A 113 -16.91 -14.09 -2.28
#